data_1f7d8052164721851a13ac69146922dc
#
_entry.id   1f7d8052164721851a13ac69146922dc
#
_cell.length_a   1.000
_cell.length_b   1.000
_cell.length_c   1.000
_cell.angle_alpha   90.00
_cell.angle_beta   90.00
_cell.angle_gamma   90.00
#
_symmetry.space_group_name_H-M   'P 1'
#
loop_
_entity.id
_entity.type
_entity.pdbx_description
1 polymer ?
#
loop_
_entity_poly.entity_id
_entity_poly.type
_entity_poly.pdbx_seq_one_letter_code
_entity_poly.pdbx_strand_id
1 'polypeptide(L)'
;MIGRFIILLRSKWKRESHMVNFKKILVFITVICSFFLTPITLRAETNIGVNPEQVAPPPAEGPNVFSQFATTIDAKTGDVLYDKNAYHRAYPASTTKVLTAILLMEHTKPEDQFTFSQLALDQEKSNYQIEFQPGETINRNTALMILMVLSANDVSYAIAERIGGSVENFANMMNEKAKQLGAKDSHFVTPNGLHDPNHYTTPYDMAMITKGVQKYPEILQAMNTKRTTVTTSRQTVSIFNKSNFFENPYSIGGKTGFTNEARNTLVLLNEKDGNRIISVVMASQRPEIYEDLKQMAEYSFGQFTKQMVLDKHNWHQKTTYLNKDVNSELEQSAELMLKKDEGKNVKTIFRAASLDKESLYHKGIHRGEVVGAVDITKNNQTIATVNVLSTEDVTFTMPKKDTTMPEVKDSNVKVISVGIGAIILFGAILYVVLRRNTKGMKSEDK
;
A
#
# COMPACT_ATOMS: atom_id res chain seq x y z
N MET A 1 11.81 -17.99 44.15
CA MET A 1 13.13 -17.45 43.73
C MET A 1 13.48 -16.09 44.37
N ILE A 2 12.53 -15.34 44.91
CA ILE A 2 12.76 -13.99 45.49
C ILE A 2 13.40 -14.02 46.89
N GLY A 3 13.19 -15.10 47.67
CA GLY A 3 13.73 -15.22 49.03
C GLY A 3 15.25 -15.43 49.17
N ARG A 4 15.93 -15.95 48.13
CA ARG A 4 17.40 -16.15 48.13
C ARG A 4 18.21 -14.92 47.72
N PHE A 5 17.61 -13.96 47.09
CA PHE A 5 18.28 -12.73 46.65
C PHE A 5 18.46 -11.70 47.79
N ILE A 6 17.55 -11.73 48.77
CA ILE A 6 17.58 -10.81 49.93
C ILE A 6 18.67 -11.19 50.93
N ILE A 7 19.04 -12.47 51.05
CA ILE A 7 20.07 -12.94 51.99
C ILE A 7 21.49 -12.62 51.49
N LEU A 8 21.72 -12.58 50.18
CA LEU A 8 23.03 -12.25 49.61
C LEU A 8 23.37 -10.75 49.65
N LEU A 9 22.37 -9.90 49.71
CA LEU A 9 22.58 -8.45 49.86
C LEU A 9 22.89 -8.03 51.29
N ARG A 10 22.52 -8.85 52.31
CA ARG A 10 22.78 -8.55 53.73
C ARG A 10 24.21 -8.86 54.17
N SER A 11 24.97 -9.71 53.46
CA SER A 11 26.33 -10.10 53.84
C SER A 11 27.44 -9.20 53.28
N LYS A 12 27.15 -8.37 52.30
CA LYS A 12 28.13 -7.46 51.67
C LYS A 12 28.11 -6.01 52.19
N TRP A 13 27.15 -5.67 53.09
CA TRP A 13 26.94 -4.30 53.57
C TRP A 13 27.48 -4.01 54.96
N LYS A 14 28.44 -4.81 55.43
CA LYS A 14 29.03 -4.62 56.79
C LYS A 14 30.43 -4.01 56.78
N ARG A 15 30.87 -3.37 55.68
CA ARG A 15 32.09 -2.54 55.66
C ARG A 15 31.90 -1.39 54.68
N GLU A 16 31.49 -0.27 55.23
CA GLU A 16 31.88 1.09 54.92
C GLU A 16 30.74 2.04 55.32
N SER A 17 31.05 2.82 56.38
CA SER A 17 30.22 3.86 56.94
C SER A 17 30.21 5.10 56.06
N HIS A 18 29.17 5.31 55.30
CA HIS A 18 28.71 6.66 54.92
C HIS A 18 27.18 6.70 54.96
N MET A 19 26.65 7.56 55.87
CA MET A 19 25.22 7.81 56.06
C MET A 19 24.61 8.40 54.75
N VAL A 20 24.10 7.55 53.91
CA VAL A 20 23.22 7.96 52.82
C VAL A 20 21.77 7.91 53.32
N ASN A 21 21.13 9.05 53.27
CA ASN A 21 19.82 9.36 53.82
C ASN A 21 18.73 8.39 53.32
N PHE A 22 18.37 7.39 54.08
CA PHE A 22 17.43 6.30 53.78
C PHE A 22 16.05 6.79 53.31
N LYS A 23 15.66 8.02 53.67
CA LYS A 23 14.42 8.66 53.23
C LYS A 23 14.43 9.01 51.73
N LYS A 24 15.60 9.32 51.14
CA LYS A 24 15.70 9.62 49.69
C LYS A 24 15.65 8.38 48.81
N ILE A 25 16.13 7.24 49.32
CA ILE A 25 16.07 5.95 48.59
C ILE A 25 14.65 5.38 48.61
N LEU A 26 13.93 5.54 49.73
CA LEU A 26 12.53 5.08 49.81
C LEU A 26 11.58 5.87 48.90
N VAL A 27 11.82 7.19 48.72
CA VAL A 27 11.05 8.03 47.79
C VAL A 27 11.37 7.68 46.33
N PHE A 28 12.61 7.28 46.02
CA PHE A 28 12.99 6.89 44.65
C PHE A 28 12.39 5.53 44.27
N ILE A 29 12.28 4.59 45.19
CA ILE A 29 11.66 3.27 44.97
C ILE A 29 10.13 3.40 44.83
N THR A 30 9.49 4.29 45.59
CA THR A 30 8.04 4.55 45.47
C THR A 30 7.68 5.26 44.14
N VAL A 31 8.55 6.13 43.63
CA VAL A 31 8.34 6.79 42.32
C VAL A 31 8.55 5.82 41.18
N ILE A 32 9.50 4.88 41.26
CA ILE A 32 9.72 3.87 40.20
C ILE A 32 8.58 2.83 40.20
N CYS A 33 8.04 2.44 41.34
CA CYS A 33 6.90 1.52 41.41
C CYS A 33 5.58 2.14 40.92
N SER A 34 5.41 3.48 41.01
CA SER A 34 4.22 4.14 40.46
C SER A 34 4.23 4.28 38.92
N PHE A 35 5.40 4.17 38.29
CA PHE A 35 5.48 4.15 36.80
C PHE A 35 5.24 2.76 36.16
N PHE A 36 5.26 1.69 36.98
CA PHE A 36 4.98 0.33 36.49
C PHE A 36 3.58 -0.19 36.85
N LEU A 37 2.75 0.63 37.53
CA LEU A 37 1.34 0.35 37.81
C LEU A 37 0.42 1.12 36.86
N THR A 38 0.77 1.21 35.56
CA THR A 38 -0.27 1.39 34.58
C THR A 38 -1.06 0.07 34.57
N PRO A 39 -2.37 0.08 34.77
CA PRO A 39 -3.14 -1.11 34.54
C PRO A 39 -2.90 -1.49 33.05
N ILE A 40 -2.24 -2.62 32.82
CA ILE A 40 -2.35 -3.32 31.56
C ILE A 40 -3.85 -3.65 31.52
N THR A 41 -4.63 -2.78 30.91
CA THR A 41 -5.93 -3.16 30.41
C THR A 41 -5.62 -4.27 29.43
N LEU A 42 -5.71 -5.52 29.89
CA LEU A 42 -5.95 -6.64 29.01
C LEU A 42 -7.19 -6.21 28.23
N ARG A 43 -6.96 -5.72 27.02
CA ARG A 43 -8.01 -5.58 26.05
C ARG A 43 -8.44 -7.03 25.83
N ALA A 44 -9.53 -7.43 26.46
CA ALA A 44 -10.16 -8.68 26.15
C ALA A 44 -10.25 -8.69 24.61
N GLU A 45 -9.61 -9.67 23.98
CA GLU A 45 -9.86 -9.93 22.57
C GLU A 45 -11.36 -10.12 22.50
N THR A 46 -12.03 -9.06 22.06
CA THR A 46 -13.46 -9.14 21.78
C THR A 46 -13.56 -10.17 20.67
N ASN A 47 -14.09 -11.32 21.04
CA ASN A 47 -14.55 -12.31 20.08
C ASN A 47 -15.13 -11.56 18.88
N ILE A 48 -14.53 -11.75 17.69
CA ILE A 48 -15.02 -11.19 16.43
C ILE A 48 -16.28 -11.97 16.05
N GLY A 49 -17.09 -12.29 17.03
CA GLY A 49 -18.40 -12.87 16.82
C GLY A 49 -19.26 -11.79 16.19
N VAL A 50 -19.35 -11.78 14.86
CA VAL A 50 -20.44 -11.12 14.16
C VAL A 50 -21.69 -11.81 14.69
N ASN A 51 -22.30 -11.24 15.72
CA ASN A 51 -23.63 -11.69 16.17
C ASN A 51 -24.60 -11.31 15.05
N PRO A 52 -25.11 -12.26 14.26
CA PRO A 52 -25.99 -11.96 13.15
C PRO A 52 -27.31 -11.31 13.57
N GLU A 53 -27.60 -11.26 14.87
CA GLU A 53 -28.80 -10.65 15.44
C GLU A 53 -28.60 -9.17 15.84
N GLN A 54 -27.38 -8.66 15.91
CA GLN A 54 -27.15 -7.24 16.16
C GLN A 54 -27.24 -6.45 14.84
N VAL A 55 -28.36 -5.78 14.65
CA VAL A 55 -28.54 -4.84 13.54
C VAL A 55 -27.59 -3.66 13.75
N ALA A 56 -26.67 -3.45 12.81
CA ALA A 56 -25.77 -2.30 12.84
C ALA A 56 -26.59 -0.99 12.81
N PRO A 57 -26.15 0.06 13.51
CA PRO A 57 -26.80 1.35 13.44
C PRO A 57 -26.82 1.88 12.01
N PRO A 58 -27.83 2.68 11.64
CA PRO A 58 -27.86 3.30 10.32
C PRO A 58 -26.62 4.20 10.12
N PRO A 59 -26.21 4.43 8.87
CA PRO A 59 -25.11 5.36 8.57
C PRO A 59 -25.48 6.77 9.01
N ALA A 60 -24.47 7.59 9.31
CA ALA A 60 -24.68 9.01 9.65
C ALA A 60 -25.26 9.79 8.46
N GLU A 61 -24.86 9.42 7.24
CA GLU A 61 -25.32 10.01 5.98
C GLU A 61 -25.50 8.97 4.90
N GLY A 62 -26.42 9.19 3.98
CA GLY A 62 -26.69 8.35 2.82
C GLY A 62 -27.74 7.24 3.05
N PRO A 63 -27.84 6.27 2.14
CA PRO A 63 -28.86 5.23 2.20
C PRO A 63 -28.63 4.28 3.39
N ASN A 64 -29.72 3.86 4.02
CA ASN A 64 -29.65 2.82 5.04
C ASN A 64 -29.71 1.44 4.37
N VAL A 65 -28.55 0.90 4.02
CA VAL A 65 -28.42 -0.40 3.38
C VAL A 65 -28.64 -1.57 4.37
N PHE A 66 -29.00 -2.73 3.85
CA PHE A 66 -29.23 -3.93 4.64
C PHE A 66 -27.93 -4.49 5.27
N SER A 67 -26.82 -4.47 4.53
CA SER A 67 -25.52 -4.97 4.98
C SER A 67 -25.13 -4.36 6.32
N GLN A 68 -24.58 -5.17 7.23
CA GLN A 68 -24.19 -4.71 8.57
C GLN A 68 -22.95 -3.80 8.52
N PHE A 69 -22.02 -4.11 7.64
CA PHE A 69 -20.79 -3.36 7.48
C PHE A 69 -20.62 -3.00 6.00
N ALA A 70 -20.44 -1.71 5.71
CA ALA A 70 -20.37 -1.26 4.33
C ALA A 70 -19.55 0.02 4.21
N THR A 71 -18.85 0.17 3.08
CA THR A 71 -18.15 1.40 2.72
C THR A 71 -18.12 1.59 1.21
N THR A 72 -18.04 2.84 0.80
CA THR A 72 -17.59 3.20 -0.55
C THR A 72 -16.45 4.19 -0.43
N ILE A 73 -15.39 3.95 -1.19
CA ILE A 73 -14.25 4.88 -1.28
C ILE A 73 -14.09 5.41 -2.71
N ASP A 74 -13.51 6.59 -2.83
CA ASP A 74 -12.95 7.07 -4.09
C ASP A 74 -11.77 6.17 -4.49
N ALA A 75 -11.82 5.57 -5.66
CA ALA A 75 -10.81 4.61 -6.10
C ALA A 75 -9.44 5.25 -6.39
N LYS A 76 -9.37 6.57 -6.56
CA LYS A 76 -8.14 7.30 -6.80
C LYS A 76 -7.47 7.73 -5.49
N THR A 77 -8.22 8.38 -4.60
CA THR A 77 -7.69 8.94 -3.36
C THR A 77 -7.76 7.98 -2.17
N GLY A 78 -8.77 7.12 -2.11
CA GLY A 78 -9.09 6.28 -0.94
C GLY A 78 -9.99 6.98 0.08
N ASP A 79 -10.48 8.19 -0.24
CA ASP A 79 -11.40 8.91 0.65
C ASP A 79 -12.73 8.19 0.77
N VAL A 80 -13.26 8.14 1.98
CA VAL A 80 -14.55 7.53 2.26
C VAL A 80 -15.68 8.42 1.75
N LEU A 81 -16.53 7.85 0.91
CA LEU A 81 -17.71 8.49 0.33
C LEU A 81 -19.00 8.04 1.03
N TYR A 82 -19.00 6.83 1.58
CA TYR A 82 -20.08 6.24 2.34
C TYR A 82 -19.52 5.36 3.45
N ASP A 83 -20.06 5.47 4.65
CA ASP A 83 -19.63 4.73 5.84
C ASP A 83 -20.82 4.19 6.61
N LYS A 84 -20.89 2.88 6.73
CA LYS A 84 -21.72 2.15 7.70
C LYS A 84 -20.83 1.13 8.40
N ASN A 85 -20.19 1.54 9.53
CA ASN A 85 -19.22 0.70 10.25
C ASN A 85 -18.03 0.26 9.38
N ALA A 86 -17.50 1.16 8.55
CA ALA A 86 -16.43 0.90 7.58
C ALA A 86 -15.17 0.30 8.21
N TYR A 87 -14.89 0.58 9.47
CA TYR A 87 -13.70 0.15 10.21
C TYR A 87 -13.97 -1.00 11.18
N HIS A 88 -15.18 -1.57 11.16
CA HIS A 88 -15.50 -2.72 11.99
C HIS A 88 -14.95 -4.01 11.39
N ARG A 89 -14.33 -4.86 12.23
CA ARG A 89 -13.81 -6.16 11.79
C ARG A 89 -14.93 -7.11 11.40
N ALA A 90 -14.76 -7.77 10.28
CA ALA A 90 -15.68 -8.76 9.72
C ALA A 90 -14.90 -9.86 8.98
N TYR A 91 -15.55 -10.97 8.71
CA TYR A 91 -14.95 -12.06 7.94
C TYR A 91 -15.11 -11.79 6.44
N PRO A 92 -14.00 -11.81 5.67
CA PRO A 92 -14.02 -11.46 4.24
C PRO A 92 -14.61 -12.56 3.36
N ALA A 93 -14.60 -13.81 3.80
CA ALA A 93 -14.84 -14.96 2.94
C ALA A 93 -14.01 -14.87 1.64
N SER A 94 -14.53 -15.31 0.51
CA SER A 94 -13.79 -15.34 -0.78
C SER A 94 -13.47 -13.97 -1.40
N THR A 95 -13.83 -12.82 -0.77
CA THR A 95 -13.27 -11.54 -1.20
C THR A 95 -11.77 -11.46 -0.92
N THR A 96 -11.24 -12.27 -0.01
CA THR A 96 -9.80 -12.53 0.22
C THR A 96 -9.03 -12.80 -1.08
N LYS A 97 -9.67 -13.48 -2.06
CA LYS A 97 -9.03 -13.86 -3.32
C LYS A 97 -8.60 -12.66 -4.18
N VAL A 98 -9.10 -11.46 -3.89
CA VAL A 98 -8.61 -10.22 -4.51
C VAL A 98 -7.13 -9.98 -4.13
N LEU A 99 -6.77 -10.19 -2.87
CA LEU A 99 -5.39 -10.08 -2.40
C LEU A 99 -4.51 -11.21 -2.96
N THR A 100 -5.05 -12.43 -3.04
CA THR A 100 -4.37 -13.57 -3.68
C THR A 100 -4.08 -13.28 -5.15
N ALA A 101 -5.01 -12.64 -5.88
CA ALA A 101 -4.81 -12.25 -7.27
C ALA A 101 -3.73 -11.17 -7.42
N ILE A 102 -3.64 -10.20 -6.51
CA ILE A 102 -2.58 -9.19 -6.53
C ILE A 102 -1.20 -9.85 -6.36
N LEU A 103 -1.06 -10.75 -5.39
CA LEU A 103 0.20 -11.49 -5.19
C LEU A 103 0.52 -12.40 -6.38
N LEU A 104 -0.48 -13.03 -6.99
CA LEU A 104 -0.31 -13.81 -8.22
C LEU A 104 0.33 -12.95 -9.32
N MET A 105 -0.17 -11.75 -9.55
CA MET A 105 0.37 -10.86 -10.60
C MET A 105 1.75 -10.31 -10.26
N GLU A 106 2.06 -10.08 -8.99
CA GLU A 106 3.35 -9.53 -8.56
C GLU A 106 4.50 -10.54 -8.61
N HIS A 107 4.20 -11.80 -8.33
CA HIS A 107 5.24 -12.82 -8.13
C HIS A 107 5.38 -13.83 -9.28
N THR A 108 4.60 -13.67 -10.35
CA THR A 108 4.61 -14.65 -11.45
C THR A 108 4.54 -14.01 -12.83
N LYS A 109 5.00 -14.79 -13.82
CA LYS A 109 4.94 -14.45 -15.24
C LYS A 109 3.80 -15.23 -15.92
N PRO A 110 3.34 -14.81 -17.12
CA PRO A 110 2.24 -15.46 -17.85
C PRO A 110 2.43 -16.97 -18.08
N GLU A 111 3.68 -17.39 -18.31
CA GLU A 111 4.09 -18.77 -18.61
C GLU A 111 4.23 -19.67 -17.36
N ASP A 112 4.26 -19.10 -16.15
CA ASP A 112 4.39 -19.87 -14.91
C ASP A 112 3.22 -20.84 -14.74
N GLN A 113 3.57 -22.07 -14.33
CA GLN A 113 2.61 -23.15 -14.14
C GLN A 113 2.33 -23.37 -12.65
N PHE A 114 1.07 -23.66 -12.39
CA PHE A 114 0.53 -24.00 -11.06
C PHE A 114 0.05 -25.43 -11.10
N THR A 115 0.64 -26.27 -10.26
CA THR A 115 0.32 -27.69 -10.17
C THR A 115 -0.62 -27.95 -9.01
N PHE A 116 -1.66 -28.74 -9.22
CA PHE A 116 -2.58 -29.12 -8.15
C PHE A 116 -2.01 -30.24 -7.32
N SER A 117 -1.65 -29.95 -6.08
CA SER A 117 -1.31 -30.91 -5.04
C SER A 117 -2.57 -31.54 -4.44
N GLN A 118 -2.41 -32.64 -3.69
CA GLN A 118 -3.53 -33.20 -2.94
C GLN A 118 -4.07 -32.20 -1.90
N LEU A 119 -3.19 -31.44 -1.22
CA LEU A 119 -3.60 -30.40 -0.26
C LEU A 119 -4.51 -29.34 -0.91
N ALA A 120 -4.17 -28.90 -2.13
CA ALA A 120 -5.01 -27.96 -2.86
C ALA A 120 -6.37 -28.55 -3.23
N LEU A 121 -6.42 -29.82 -3.61
CA LEU A 121 -7.66 -30.53 -4.01
C LEU A 121 -8.54 -30.90 -2.84
N ASP A 122 -7.98 -31.06 -1.64
CA ASP A 122 -8.74 -31.37 -0.39
C ASP A 122 -9.49 -30.14 0.16
N GLN A 123 -9.32 -28.96 -0.45
CA GLN A 123 -10.05 -27.78 -0.04
C GLN A 123 -11.54 -27.90 -0.30
N GLU A 124 -12.36 -27.32 0.58
CA GLU A 124 -13.81 -27.24 0.38
C GLU A 124 -14.12 -26.70 -1.02
N LYS A 125 -14.90 -27.46 -1.80
CA LYS A 125 -15.25 -27.07 -3.17
C LYS A 125 -16.16 -25.87 -3.20
N SER A 126 -15.71 -24.79 -3.78
CA SER A 126 -16.49 -23.56 -4.02
C SER A 126 -17.14 -23.52 -5.41
N ASN A 127 -16.77 -24.46 -6.30
CA ASN A 127 -17.33 -24.59 -7.65
C ASN A 127 -17.40 -26.05 -8.09
N TYR A 128 -18.26 -26.31 -9.06
CA TYR A 128 -18.49 -27.63 -9.68
C TYR A 128 -18.40 -27.56 -11.22
N GLN A 129 -17.87 -26.49 -11.80
CA GLN A 129 -17.80 -26.32 -13.26
C GLN A 129 -16.53 -26.90 -13.85
N ILE A 130 -15.50 -27.07 -13.02
CA ILE A 130 -14.23 -27.69 -13.39
C ILE A 130 -13.76 -28.58 -12.24
N GLU A 131 -13.26 -29.78 -12.55
CA GLU A 131 -12.73 -30.72 -11.58
C GLU A 131 -11.28 -31.02 -11.93
N PHE A 132 -10.38 -30.67 -11.00
CA PHE A 132 -8.94 -30.87 -11.16
C PHE A 132 -8.51 -32.24 -10.64
N GLN A 133 -7.38 -32.73 -11.16
CA GLN A 133 -6.74 -33.97 -10.75
C GLN A 133 -5.35 -33.68 -10.17
N PRO A 134 -4.82 -34.54 -9.28
CA PRO A 134 -3.45 -34.41 -8.78
C PRO A 134 -2.45 -34.36 -9.93
N GLY A 135 -1.55 -33.37 -9.89
CA GLY A 135 -0.55 -33.16 -10.93
C GLY A 135 -1.04 -32.41 -12.17
N GLU A 136 -2.33 -32.13 -12.29
CA GLU A 136 -2.85 -31.25 -13.36
C GLU A 136 -2.25 -29.85 -13.21
N THR A 137 -2.01 -29.15 -14.33
CA THR A 137 -1.40 -27.81 -14.32
C THR A 137 -2.22 -26.79 -15.08
N ILE A 138 -2.10 -25.55 -14.64
CA ILE A 138 -2.65 -24.36 -15.30
C ILE A 138 -1.63 -23.23 -15.32
N ASN A 139 -1.66 -22.40 -16.36
CA ASN A 139 -0.83 -21.19 -16.39
C ASN A 139 -1.41 -20.04 -15.55
N ARG A 140 -0.62 -18.97 -15.34
CA ARG A 140 -1.01 -17.80 -14.54
C ARG A 140 -2.36 -17.20 -14.97
N ASN A 141 -2.56 -17.00 -16.27
CA ASN A 141 -3.76 -16.34 -16.77
C ASN A 141 -5.01 -17.22 -16.57
N THR A 142 -4.88 -18.53 -16.76
CA THR A 142 -5.93 -19.50 -16.45
C THR A 142 -6.21 -19.54 -14.95
N ALA A 143 -5.17 -19.53 -14.10
CA ALA A 143 -5.32 -19.46 -12.65
C ALA A 143 -6.10 -18.20 -12.22
N LEU A 144 -5.73 -17.03 -12.74
CA LEU A 144 -6.42 -15.76 -12.47
C LEU A 144 -7.90 -15.82 -12.87
N MET A 145 -8.21 -16.30 -14.08
CA MET A 145 -9.59 -16.42 -14.57
C MET A 145 -10.42 -17.34 -13.68
N ILE A 146 -9.92 -18.53 -13.37
CA ILE A 146 -10.65 -19.48 -12.53
C ILE A 146 -10.82 -18.94 -11.10
N LEU A 147 -9.79 -18.30 -10.55
CA LEU A 147 -9.81 -17.66 -9.23
C LEU A 147 -10.92 -16.61 -9.12
N MET A 148 -11.06 -15.75 -10.12
CA MET A 148 -12.05 -14.65 -10.09
C MET A 148 -13.44 -15.10 -10.53
N VAL A 149 -13.55 -15.87 -11.61
CA VAL A 149 -14.85 -16.29 -12.19
C VAL A 149 -15.55 -17.33 -11.33
N LEU A 150 -14.82 -18.36 -10.91
CA LEU A 150 -15.37 -19.49 -10.14
C LEU A 150 -15.16 -19.37 -8.63
N SER A 151 -14.29 -18.46 -8.19
CA SER A 151 -13.91 -18.38 -6.77
C SER A 151 -13.23 -19.66 -6.24
N ALA A 152 -12.49 -20.37 -7.09
CA ALA A 152 -11.97 -21.70 -6.82
C ALA A 152 -10.99 -21.71 -5.62
N ASN A 153 -11.27 -22.56 -4.63
CA ASN A 153 -10.45 -22.67 -3.42
C ASN A 153 -9.17 -23.47 -3.66
N ASP A 154 -9.25 -24.53 -4.45
CA ASP A 154 -8.15 -25.34 -4.92
C ASP A 154 -7.09 -24.51 -5.69
N VAL A 155 -7.54 -23.66 -6.61
CA VAL A 155 -6.66 -22.73 -7.33
C VAL A 155 -5.96 -21.74 -6.38
N SER A 156 -6.65 -21.25 -5.35
CA SER A 156 -6.02 -20.37 -4.35
C SER A 156 -4.87 -21.04 -3.62
N TYR A 157 -5.03 -22.32 -3.28
CA TYR A 157 -4.00 -23.11 -2.61
C TYR A 157 -2.84 -23.45 -3.55
N ALA A 158 -3.12 -23.84 -4.80
CA ALA A 158 -2.06 -24.05 -5.80
C ALA A 158 -1.22 -22.78 -6.03
N ILE A 159 -1.85 -21.59 -6.02
CA ILE A 159 -1.16 -20.30 -6.08
C ILE A 159 -0.28 -20.10 -4.84
N ALA A 160 -0.83 -20.35 -3.64
CA ALA A 160 -0.11 -20.16 -2.38
C ALA A 160 1.11 -21.09 -2.27
N GLU A 161 0.96 -22.36 -2.62
CA GLU A 161 2.05 -23.35 -2.64
C GLU A 161 3.16 -22.95 -3.63
N ARG A 162 2.79 -22.50 -4.83
CA ARG A 162 3.77 -22.13 -5.87
C ARG A 162 4.54 -20.86 -5.53
N ILE A 163 3.90 -19.86 -4.94
CA ILE A 163 4.50 -18.54 -4.65
C ILE A 163 5.16 -18.53 -3.27
N GLY A 164 4.45 -19.02 -2.25
CA GLY A 164 4.91 -19.00 -0.86
C GLY A 164 5.79 -20.19 -0.49
N GLY A 165 5.75 -21.29 -1.26
CA GLY A 165 6.34 -22.56 -0.87
C GLY A 165 5.53 -23.28 0.23
N SER A 166 4.74 -22.54 0.99
CA SER A 166 3.75 -23.03 1.96
C SER A 166 2.59 -22.05 2.09
N VAL A 167 1.44 -22.53 2.56
CA VAL A 167 0.26 -21.68 2.82
C VAL A 167 0.55 -20.66 3.91
N GLU A 168 1.27 -21.03 4.96
CA GLU A 168 1.65 -20.14 6.05
C GLU A 168 2.55 -18.99 5.55
N ASN A 169 3.57 -19.28 4.77
CA ASN A 169 4.43 -18.24 4.21
C ASN A 169 3.67 -17.33 3.25
N PHE A 170 2.76 -17.89 2.45
CA PHE A 170 1.89 -17.08 1.60
C PHE A 170 0.96 -16.17 2.42
N ALA A 171 0.43 -16.64 3.55
CA ALA A 171 -0.37 -15.82 4.47
C ALA A 171 0.46 -14.65 5.04
N ASN A 172 1.74 -14.87 5.37
CA ASN A 172 2.65 -13.80 5.76
C ASN A 172 2.81 -12.76 4.64
N MET A 173 3.01 -13.20 3.40
CA MET A 173 3.07 -12.31 2.22
C MET A 173 1.75 -11.54 2.03
N MET A 174 0.60 -12.18 2.25
CA MET A 174 -0.70 -11.51 2.21
C MET A 174 -0.79 -10.39 3.25
N ASN A 175 -0.39 -10.65 4.49
CA ASN A 175 -0.44 -9.66 5.57
C ASN A 175 0.51 -8.48 5.33
N GLU A 176 1.69 -8.74 4.81
CA GLU A 176 2.62 -7.68 4.41
C GLU A 176 2.07 -6.83 3.25
N LYS A 177 1.50 -7.49 2.23
CA LYS A 177 0.88 -6.79 1.10
C LYS A 177 -0.32 -5.97 1.51
N ALA A 178 -1.18 -6.49 2.37
CA ALA A 178 -2.32 -5.76 2.91
C ALA A 178 -1.88 -4.46 3.60
N LYS A 179 -0.86 -4.51 4.45
CA LYS A 179 -0.26 -3.32 5.09
C LYS A 179 0.27 -2.31 4.06
N GLN A 180 0.98 -2.77 3.03
CA GLN A 180 1.50 -1.92 1.95
C GLN A 180 0.38 -1.20 1.17
N LEU A 181 -0.77 -1.85 1.03
CA LEU A 181 -1.96 -1.29 0.39
C LEU A 181 -2.77 -0.37 1.32
N GLY A 182 -2.39 -0.24 2.59
CA GLY A 182 -3.06 0.62 3.56
C GLY A 182 -4.13 -0.08 4.41
N ALA A 183 -4.28 -1.39 4.29
CA ALA A 183 -5.14 -2.21 5.16
C ALA A 183 -4.44 -2.43 6.50
N LYS A 184 -4.94 -1.78 7.56
CA LYS A 184 -4.27 -1.72 8.87
C LYS A 184 -4.92 -2.61 9.93
N ASP A 185 -6.16 -3.00 9.71
CA ASP A 185 -7.00 -3.75 10.67
C ASP A 185 -7.43 -5.09 10.07
N SER A 186 -6.52 -5.73 9.32
CA SER A 186 -6.74 -7.01 8.64
C SER A 186 -5.70 -8.03 9.04
N HIS A 187 -6.11 -9.29 9.09
CA HIS A 187 -5.23 -10.43 9.25
C HIS A 187 -5.73 -11.59 8.39
N PHE A 188 -4.87 -12.10 7.54
CA PHE A 188 -5.15 -13.18 6.59
C PHE A 188 -4.40 -14.44 6.98
N VAL A 189 -5.11 -15.57 7.03
CA VAL A 189 -4.58 -16.89 7.40
C VAL A 189 -4.63 -17.86 6.23
N THR A 190 -5.65 -17.72 5.36
CA THR A 190 -5.85 -18.61 4.22
C THR A 190 -5.87 -17.85 2.90
N PRO A 191 -5.40 -18.44 1.77
CA PRO A 191 -5.41 -17.77 0.48
C PRO A 191 -6.80 -17.68 -0.17
N ASN A 192 -7.76 -18.45 0.33
CA ASN A 192 -9.10 -18.59 -0.23
C ASN A 192 -10.20 -17.87 0.56
N GLY A 193 -9.95 -17.54 1.85
CA GLY A 193 -10.90 -16.89 2.73
C GLY A 193 -11.92 -17.84 3.36
N LEU A 194 -11.66 -19.14 3.42
CA LEU A 194 -12.41 -20.06 4.28
C LEU A 194 -12.27 -19.62 5.74
N HIS A 195 -13.30 -19.92 6.52
CA HIS A 195 -13.39 -19.40 7.89
C HIS A 195 -12.24 -19.85 8.78
N ASP A 196 -11.63 -18.89 9.44
CA ASP A 196 -10.75 -19.02 10.59
C ASP A 196 -11.02 -17.82 11.50
N PRO A 197 -11.10 -17.99 12.83
CA PRO A 197 -11.36 -16.87 13.76
C PRO A 197 -10.34 -15.74 13.66
N ASN A 198 -9.12 -16.03 13.23
CA ASN A 198 -8.05 -15.05 13.04
C ASN A 198 -7.99 -14.47 11.62
N HIS A 199 -8.89 -14.90 10.70
CA HIS A 199 -8.96 -14.43 9.33
C HIS A 199 -10.00 -13.33 9.20
N TYR A 200 -9.62 -12.08 9.38
CA TYR A 200 -10.52 -10.94 9.41
C TYR A 200 -10.00 -9.74 8.62
N THR A 201 -10.90 -8.84 8.31
CA THR A 201 -10.64 -7.56 7.66
C THR A 201 -11.69 -6.53 8.10
N THR A 202 -11.63 -5.32 7.55
CA THR A 202 -12.71 -4.33 7.63
C THR A 202 -13.23 -4.00 6.22
N PRO A 203 -14.45 -3.46 6.05
CA PRO A 203 -14.89 -2.95 4.75
C PRO A 203 -13.90 -1.98 4.13
N TYR A 204 -13.37 -1.03 4.93
CA TYR A 204 -12.38 -0.06 4.47
C TYR A 204 -11.10 -0.73 4.00
N ASP A 205 -10.54 -1.65 4.77
CA ASP A 205 -9.32 -2.36 4.41
C ASP A 205 -9.49 -3.18 3.12
N MET A 206 -10.64 -3.87 2.97
CA MET A 206 -10.97 -4.56 1.73
C MET A 206 -11.11 -3.61 0.53
N ALA A 207 -11.64 -2.42 0.75
CA ALA A 207 -11.70 -1.39 -0.30
C ALA A 207 -10.28 -0.92 -0.68
N MET A 208 -9.38 -0.73 0.29
CA MET A 208 -7.98 -0.36 0.05
C MET A 208 -7.21 -1.47 -0.67
N ILE A 209 -7.42 -2.73 -0.32
CA ILE A 209 -6.87 -3.89 -1.04
C ILE A 209 -7.39 -3.89 -2.49
N THR A 210 -8.70 -3.71 -2.67
CA THR A 210 -9.33 -3.69 -3.99
C THR A 210 -8.84 -2.50 -4.85
N LYS A 211 -8.50 -1.36 -4.23
CA LYS A 211 -7.86 -0.23 -4.91
C LYS A 211 -6.54 -0.64 -5.56
N GLY A 212 -5.79 -1.56 -4.95
CA GLY A 212 -4.56 -2.13 -5.51
C GLY A 212 -4.74 -2.84 -6.85
N VAL A 213 -5.94 -3.36 -7.13
CA VAL A 213 -6.28 -4.04 -8.40
C VAL A 213 -6.08 -3.12 -9.62
N GLN A 214 -6.23 -1.81 -9.47
CA GLN A 214 -6.09 -0.86 -10.58
C GLN A 214 -4.70 -0.84 -11.23
N LYS A 215 -3.69 -1.38 -10.56
CA LYS A 215 -2.35 -1.57 -11.13
C LYS A 215 -2.26 -2.75 -12.10
N TYR A 216 -3.27 -3.64 -12.11
CA TYR A 216 -3.28 -4.91 -12.83
C TYR A 216 -4.56 -5.03 -13.67
N PRO A 217 -4.58 -4.50 -14.91
CA PRO A 217 -5.77 -4.55 -15.77
C PRO A 217 -6.32 -5.96 -15.97
N GLU A 218 -5.46 -6.97 -15.93
CA GLU A 218 -5.84 -8.37 -16.07
C GLU A 218 -6.72 -8.86 -14.91
N ILE A 219 -6.48 -8.37 -13.67
CA ILE A 219 -7.33 -8.71 -12.53
C ILE A 219 -8.71 -8.10 -12.73
N LEU A 220 -8.77 -6.82 -13.12
CA LEU A 220 -10.04 -6.15 -13.37
C LEU A 220 -10.82 -6.82 -14.51
N GLN A 221 -10.13 -7.21 -15.60
CA GLN A 221 -10.73 -7.98 -16.68
C GLN A 221 -11.32 -9.30 -16.17
N ALA A 222 -10.56 -10.06 -15.34
CA ALA A 222 -11.04 -11.32 -14.79
C ALA A 222 -12.23 -11.12 -13.84
N MET A 223 -12.22 -10.05 -13.01
CA MET A 223 -13.34 -9.68 -12.13
C MET A 223 -14.59 -9.27 -12.91
N ASN A 224 -14.44 -8.77 -14.14
CA ASN A 224 -15.54 -8.38 -15.03
C ASN A 224 -15.93 -9.46 -16.05
N THR A 225 -15.36 -10.65 -15.94
CA THR A 225 -15.65 -11.75 -16.87
C THR A 225 -16.83 -12.57 -16.41
N LYS A 226 -17.94 -12.50 -17.15
CA LYS A 226 -19.15 -13.29 -16.86
C LYS A 226 -19.04 -14.73 -17.39
N ARG A 227 -18.40 -14.93 -18.55
CA ARG A 227 -18.19 -16.25 -19.17
C ARG A 227 -16.87 -16.24 -19.96
N THR A 228 -16.14 -17.37 -19.89
CA THR A 228 -14.92 -17.59 -20.67
C THR A 228 -14.67 -19.08 -20.86
N THR A 229 -13.71 -19.41 -21.71
CA THR A 229 -13.18 -20.78 -21.83
C THR A 229 -11.75 -20.80 -21.29
N VAL A 230 -11.45 -21.79 -20.48
CA VAL A 230 -10.13 -22.02 -19.88
C VAL A 230 -9.59 -23.38 -20.29
N THR A 231 -8.27 -23.46 -20.42
CA THR A 231 -7.56 -24.70 -20.77
C THR A 231 -6.56 -25.04 -19.68
N THR A 232 -6.60 -26.29 -19.24
CA THR A 232 -5.63 -26.89 -18.33
C THR A 232 -4.74 -27.88 -19.10
N SER A 233 -3.78 -28.53 -18.46
CA SER A 233 -3.00 -29.60 -19.08
C SER A 233 -3.85 -30.82 -19.48
N ARG A 234 -5.11 -30.91 -19.01
CA ARG A 234 -5.97 -32.09 -19.19
C ARG A 234 -7.27 -31.82 -19.94
N GLN A 235 -7.82 -30.61 -19.82
CA GLN A 235 -9.15 -30.31 -20.33
C GLN A 235 -9.30 -28.84 -20.79
N THR A 236 -10.28 -28.61 -21.65
CA THR A 236 -10.77 -27.27 -22.02
C THR A 236 -12.22 -27.15 -21.62
N VAL A 237 -12.55 -26.14 -20.79
CA VAL A 237 -13.88 -26.01 -20.17
C VAL A 237 -14.37 -24.58 -20.27
N SER A 238 -15.67 -24.41 -20.61
CA SER A 238 -16.34 -23.12 -20.52
C SER A 238 -16.84 -22.90 -19.11
N ILE A 239 -16.41 -21.81 -18.49
CA ILE A 239 -16.76 -21.43 -17.11
C ILE A 239 -17.54 -20.13 -17.08
N PHE A 240 -18.38 -19.94 -16.05
CA PHE A 240 -19.17 -18.71 -15.92
C PHE A 240 -19.40 -18.32 -14.46
N ASN A 241 -19.45 -17.01 -14.23
CA ASN A 241 -19.78 -16.41 -12.94
C ASN A 241 -21.30 -16.23 -12.83
N LYS A 242 -21.89 -16.73 -11.73
CA LYS A 242 -23.33 -16.70 -11.47
C LYS A 242 -23.78 -15.46 -10.70
N SER A 243 -22.90 -14.50 -10.45
CA SER A 243 -23.24 -13.34 -9.62
C SER A 243 -24.10 -12.34 -10.38
N ASN A 244 -25.07 -11.74 -9.68
CA ASN A 244 -25.95 -10.71 -10.24
C ASN A 244 -25.33 -9.30 -10.18
N PHE A 245 -24.09 -9.12 -9.66
CA PHE A 245 -23.46 -7.80 -9.69
C PHE A 245 -23.22 -7.29 -11.12
N PHE A 246 -23.18 -8.17 -12.13
CA PHE A 246 -23.14 -7.80 -13.54
C PHE A 246 -24.37 -7.01 -14.02
N GLU A 247 -25.46 -7.06 -13.27
CA GLU A 247 -26.70 -6.30 -13.56
C GLU A 247 -26.63 -4.86 -13.02
N ASN A 248 -25.64 -4.53 -12.18
CA ASN A 248 -25.41 -3.17 -11.72
C ASN A 248 -24.85 -2.33 -12.89
N PRO A 249 -25.50 -1.24 -13.30
CA PRO A 249 -25.12 -0.47 -14.50
C PRO A 249 -23.76 0.22 -14.38
N TYR A 250 -23.25 0.36 -13.18
CA TYR A 250 -21.95 1.00 -12.90
C TYR A 250 -20.81 -0.02 -12.77
N SER A 251 -21.10 -1.32 -12.67
CA SER A 251 -20.12 -2.34 -12.37
C SER A 251 -19.10 -2.51 -13.48
N ILE A 252 -17.82 -2.41 -13.13
CA ILE A 252 -16.69 -2.74 -14.00
C ILE A 252 -15.89 -3.95 -13.49
N GLY A 253 -16.37 -4.61 -12.42
CA GLY A 253 -15.80 -5.84 -11.89
C GLY A 253 -16.03 -6.01 -10.41
N GLY A 254 -16.19 -7.25 -9.96
CA GLY A 254 -16.47 -7.56 -8.57
C GLY A 254 -15.99 -8.94 -8.12
N LYS A 255 -15.99 -9.15 -6.80
CA LYS A 255 -15.71 -10.46 -6.18
C LYS A 255 -16.66 -10.72 -5.03
N THR A 256 -17.41 -11.81 -5.13
CA THR A 256 -18.32 -12.29 -4.09
C THR A 256 -17.62 -13.20 -3.10
N GLY A 257 -18.15 -13.28 -1.87
CA GLY A 257 -17.77 -14.26 -0.87
C GLY A 257 -18.96 -14.72 -0.06
N PHE A 258 -18.85 -15.91 0.50
CA PHE A 258 -19.82 -16.48 1.43
C PHE A 258 -19.14 -17.55 2.31
N THR A 259 -19.34 -17.48 3.60
CA THR A 259 -19.28 -18.56 4.59
C THR A 259 -20.47 -18.37 5.55
N ASN A 260 -20.73 -19.36 6.38
CA ASN A 260 -21.82 -19.23 7.37
C ASN A 260 -21.57 -18.08 8.35
N GLU A 261 -20.32 -17.87 8.74
CA GLU A 261 -19.89 -16.85 9.69
C GLU A 261 -19.80 -15.47 9.04
N ALA A 262 -19.27 -15.39 7.82
CA ALA A 262 -19.14 -14.14 7.07
C ALA A 262 -20.46 -13.64 6.51
N ARG A 263 -21.43 -14.54 6.31
CA ARG A 263 -22.60 -14.29 5.47
C ARG A 263 -22.17 -13.92 4.05
N ASN A 264 -23.00 -13.17 3.31
CA ASN A 264 -22.59 -12.69 1.98
C ASN A 264 -21.69 -11.46 2.10
N THR A 265 -20.59 -11.47 1.33
CA THR A 265 -19.67 -10.37 1.16
C THR A 265 -19.49 -10.06 -0.33
N LEU A 266 -19.26 -8.80 -0.67
CA LEU A 266 -19.02 -8.40 -2.05
C LEU A 266 -18.17 -7.13 -2.08
N VAL A 267 -17.12 -7.16 -2.89
CA VAL A 267 -16.39 -5.97 -3.33
C VAL A 267 -16.77 -5.68 -4.78
N LEU A 268 -17.03 -4.42 -5.10
CA LEU A 268 -17.45 -4.00 -6.42
C LEU A 268 -16.73 -2.71 -6.83
N LEU A 269 -16.05 -2.74 -7.97
CA LEU A 269 -15.56 -1.54 -8.64
C LEU A 269 -16.68 -1.02 -9.55
N ASN A 270 -16.97 0.26 -9.41
CA ASN A 270 -17.96 0.95 -10.21
C ASN A 270 -17.32 2.13 -10.93
N GLU A 271 -17.81 2.44 -12.15
CA GLU A 271 -17.38 3.59 -12.93
C GLU A 271 -18.59 4.35 -13.48
N LYS A 272 -18.54 5.67 -13.38
CA LYS A 272 -19.50 6.59 -13.99
C LYS A 272 -18.79 7.87 -14.37
N ASP A 273 -18.96 8.32 -15.63
CA ASP A 273 -18.42 9.59 -16.13
C ASP A 273 -16.90 9.77 -15.87
N GLY A 274 -16.13 8.66 -15.98
CA GLY A 274 -14.69 8.62 -15.73
C GLY A 274 -14.28 8.58 -14.27
N ASN A 275 -15.25 8.59 -13.32
CA ASN A 275 -14.96 8.40 -11.90
C ASN A 275 -15.11 6.94 -11.53
N ARG A 276 -14.14 6.46 -10.73
CA ARG A 276 -14.18 5.12 -10.16
C ARG A 276 -14.37 5.19 -8.65
N ILE A 277 -15.24 4.34 -8.18
CA ILE A 277 -15.44 4.11 -6.75
C ILE A 277 -15.35 2.61 -6.45
N ILE A 278 -15.01 2.29 -5.22
CA ILE A 278 -14.97 0.91 -4.73
C ILE A 278 -15.95 0.80 -3.58
N SER A 279 -16.96 -0.05 -3.76
CA SER A 279 -17.95 -0.33 -2.74
C SER A 279 -17.73 -1.73 -2.16
N VAL A 280 -17.77 -1.84 -0.84
CA VAL A 280 -17.60 -3.09 -0.10
C VAL A 280 -18.77 -3.24 0.86
N VAL A 281 -19.36 -4.42 0.86
CA VAL A 281 -20.41 -4.83 1.81
C VAL A 281 -20.05 -6.17 2.43
N MET A 282 -20.31 -6.28 3.73
CA MET A 282 -20.02 -7.47 4.53
C MET A 282 -21.17 -7.77 5.48
N ALA A 283 -21.26 -9.04 5.91
CA ALA A 283 -22.34 -9.53 6.76
C ALA A 283 -23.73 -9.19 6.20
N SER A 284 -23.94 -9.51 4.92
CA SER A 284 -25.16 -9.25 4.17
C SER A 284 -25.91 -10.55 3.81
N GLN A 285 -26.98 -10.43 3.06
CA GLN A 285 -27.72 -11.56 2.48
C GLN A 285 -28.10 -11.27 1.02
N ARG A 286 -28.57 -12.28 0.30
CA ARG A 286 -29.13 -12.14 -1.05
C ARG A 286 -30.65 -12.10 -0.97
N PRO A 287 -31.34 -11.31 -1.81
CA PRO A 287 -30.79 -10.49 -2.90
C PRO A 287 -30.28 -9.09 -2.48
N GLU A 288 -30.47 -8.67 -1.24
CA GLU A 288 -30.29 -7.31 -0.70
C GLU A 288 -28.89 -6.75 -0.97
N ILE A 289 -27.86 -7.61 -0.95
CA ILE A 289 -26.47 -7.22 -1.19
C ILE A 289 -26.25 -6.46 -2.53
N TYR A 290 -27.04 -6.77 -3.55
CA TYR A 290 -26.92 -6.13 -4.86
C TYR A 290 -27.59 -4.76 -4.89
N GLU A 291 -28.73 -4.63 -4.23
CA GLU A 291 -29.44 -3.36 -4.07
C GLU A 291 -28.66 -2.40 -3.18
N ASP A 292 -28.07 -2.89 -2.09
CA ASP A 292 -27.18 -2.11 -1.22
C ASP A 292 -26.05 -1.44 -2.03
N LEU A 293 -25.34 -2.23 -2.84
CA LEU A 293 -24.24 -1.73 -3.65
C LEU A 293 -24.68 -0.72 -4.71
N LYS A 294 -25.87 -0.90 -5.29
CA LYS A 294 -26.42 0.05 -6.24
C LYS A 294 -26.76 1.39 -5.57
N GLN A 295 -27.46 1.36 -4.44
CA GLN A 295 -27.78 2.57 -3.68
C GLN A 295 -26.55 3.30 -3.18
N MET A 296 -25.54 2.57 -2.68
CA MET A 296 -24.27 3.13 -2.27
C MET A 296 -23.52 3.80 -3.44
N ALA A 297 -23.53 3.17 -4.62
CA ALA A 297 -22.90 3.73 -5.81
C ALA A 297 -23.62 5.01 -6.29
N GLU A 298 -24.95 4.99 -6.37
CA GLU A 298 -25.75 6.16 -6.76
C GLU A 298 -25.53 7.34 -5.80
N TYR A 299 -25.57 7.10 -4.50
CA TYR A 299 -25.28 8.10 -3.47
C TYR A 299 -23.87 8.67 -3.62
N SER A 300 -22.87 7.78 -3.76
CA SER A 300 -21.47 8.18 -3.82
C SER A 300 -21.16 8.98 -5.07
N PHE A 301 -21.65 8.56 -6.24
CA PHE A 301 -21.49 9.33 -7.49
C PHE A 301 -22.20 10.70 -7.43
N GLY A 302 -23.31 10.80 -6.69
CA GLY A 302 -24.03 12.07 -6.48
C GLY A 302 -23.24 13.12 -5.70
N GLN A 303 -22.17 12.71 -5.01
CA GLN A 303 -21.30 13.65 -4.27
C GLN A 303 -20.27 14.35 -5.15
N PHE A 304 -20.00 13.85 -6.36
CA PHE A 304 -18.99 14.40 -7.25
C PHE A 304 -19.58 15.49 -8.17
N THR A 305 -18.76 16.52 -8.41
CA THR A 305 -19.00 17.54 -9.43
C THR A 305 -17.73 17.79 -10.21
N LYS A 306 -17.88 18.11 -11.50
CA LYS A 306 -16.78 18.50 -12.35
C LYS A 306 -16.31 19.90 -11.98
N GLN A 307 -15.04 20.05 -11.62
CA GLN A 307 -14.45 21.31 -11.17
C GLN A 307 -13.18 21.60 -11.95
N MET A 308 -13.04 22.84 -12.47
CA MET A 308 -11.82 23.34 -13.09
C MET A 308 -10.78 23.59 -11.98
N VAL A 309 -9.66 22.85 -12.03
CA VAL A 309 -8.55 22.97 -11.06
C VAL A 309 -7.39 23.76 -11.64
N LEU A 310 -7.11 23.57 -12.92
CA LEU A 310 -6.08 24.30 -13.67
C LEU A 310 -6.69 24.76 -15.00
N ASP A 311 -6.64 26.05 -15.25
CA ASP A 311 -7.07 26.65 -16.52
C ASP A 311 -5.84 27.05 -17.34
N LYS A 312 -5.65 26.41 -18.50
CA LYS A 312 -4.55 26.69 -19.42
C LYS A 312 -4.47 28.17 -19.81
N HIS A 313 -5.61 28.83 -19.97
CA HIS A 313 -5.67 30.23 -20.43
C HIS A 313 -5.20 31.24 -19.37
N ASN A 314 -5.28 30.87 -18.11
CA ASN A 314 -4.95 31.74 -16.98
C ASN A 314 -3.67 31.33 -16.25
N TRP A 315 -3.03 30.22 -16.64
CA TRP A 315 -1.85 29.71 -15.99
C TRP A 315 -0.60 29.95 -16.85
N HIS A 316 0.36 30.68 -16.30
CA HIS A 316 1.65 30.96 -16.90
C HIS A 316 2.74 30.84 -15.86
N GLN A 317 3.88 30.29 -16.23
CA GLN A 317 5.04 30.15 -15.34
C GLN A 317 6.31 30.56 -16.08
N LYS A 318 7.20 31.20 -15.35
CA LYS A 318 8.55 31.50 -15.80
C LYS A 318 9.54 30.67 -14.99
N THR A 319 10.41 29.92 -15.67
CA THR A 319 11.39 29.03 -15.05
C THR A 319 12.78 29.35 -15.58
N THR A 320 13.78 29.46 -14.69
CA THR A 320 15.14 29.81 -15.09
C THR A 320 15.98 28.54 -15.33
N TYR A 321 16.53 28.42 -16.53
CA TYR A 321 17.53 27.40 -16.89
C TYR A 321 18.85 28.10 -17.33
N LEU A 322 19.98 27.69 -16.73
CA LEU A 322 21.30 28.25 -17.04
C LEU A 322 21.31 29.79 -17.16
N ASN A 323 20.67 30.49 -16.23
CA ASN A 323 20.53 31.95 -16.15
C ASN A 323 19.70 32.61 -17.29
N LYS A 324 18.89 31.83 -18.00
CA LYS A 324 17.86 32.33 -18.91
C LYS A 324 16.48 31.91 -18.46
N ASP A 325 15.58 32.87 -18.52
CA ASP A 325 14.17 32.63 -18.25
C ASP A 325 13.49 31.99 -19.47
N VAL A 326 12.67 30.99 -19.22
CA VAL A 326 11.84 30.30 -20.17
C VAL A 326 10.40 30.49 -19.77
N ASN A 327 9.60 31.12 -20.64
CA ASN A 327 8.16 31.28 -20.43
C ASN A 327 7.48 29.95 -20.83
N SER A 328 6.49 29.57 -20.02
CA SER A 328 5.80 28.31 -20.20
C SER A 328 4.31 28.38 -19.89
N GLU A 329 3.54 27.46 -20.48
CA GLU A 329 2.10 27.29 -20.30
C GLU A 329 1.77 25.83 -20.01
N LEU A 330 0.55 25.56 -19.54
CA LEU A 330 0.06 24.20 -19.41
C LEU A 330 -0.18 23.57 -20.78
N GLU A 331 0.11 22.29 -20.93
CA GLU A 331 -0.26 21.51 -22.13
C GLU A 331 -1.77 21.52 -22.34
N GLN A 332 -2.54 21.36 -21.26
CA GLN A 332 -4.00 21.34 -21.24
C GLN A 332 -4.56 21.84 -19.91
N SER A 333 -5.81 22.25 -19.90
CA SER A 333 -6.56 22.49 -18.66
C SER A 333 -6.82 21.18 -17.92
N ALA A 334 -6.94 21.23 -16.59
CA ALA A 334 -7.34 20.09 -15.77
C ALA A 334 -8.69 20.32 -15.14
N GLU A 335 -9.69 19.58 -15.60
CA GLU A 335 -10.98 19.40 -14.94
C GLU A 335 -10.97 18.07 -14.20
N LEU A 336 -11.30 18.11 -12.91
CA LEU A 336 -11.37 16.93 -12.06
C LEU A 336 -12.77 16.78 -11.48
N MET A 337 -13.19 15.51 -11.34
CA MET A 337 -14.38 15.19 -10.57
C MET A 337 -13.98 15.16 -9.08
N LEU A 338 -14.50 16.13 -8.34
CA LEU A 338 -14.22 16.30 -6.91
C LEU A 338 -15.55 16.34 -6.16
N LYS A 339 -15.55 15.98 -4.88
CA LYS A 339 -16.71 16.19 -4.02
C LYS A 339 -17.08 17.69 -4.03
N LYS A 340 -18.36 17.99 -3.82
CA LYS A 340 -18.81 19.36 -3.60
C LYS A 340 -17.96 19.99 -2.49
N ASP A 341 -17.47 21.21 -2.73
CA ASP A 341 -16.60 21.99 -1.82
C ASP A 341 -15.17 21.48 -1.60
N GLU A 342 -14.74 20.38 -2.21
CA GLU A 342 -13.37 19.88 -2.08
C GLU A 342 -12.34 20.59 -2.96
N GLY A 343 -12.74 21.34 -3.95
CA GLY A 343 -11.82 22.14 -4.77
C GLY A 343 -10.92 23.07 -3.94
N LYS A 344 -11.38 23.49 -2.76
CA LYS A 344 -10.61 24.31 -1.81
C LYS A 344 -9.45 23.55 -1.13
N ASN A 345 -9.49 22.23 -1.08
CA ASN A 345 -8.50 21.35 -0.44
C ASN A 345 -7.48 20.78 -1.43
N VAL A 346 -7.63 21.12 -2.70
CA VAL A 346 -6.71 20.72 -3.76
C VAL A 346 -5.60 21.76 -3.85
N LYS A 347 -4.35 21.28 -3.85
CA LYS A 347 -3.15 22.11 -4.02
C LYS A 347 -2.51 21.79 -5.36
N THR A 348 -1.94 22.80 -5.99
CA THR A 348 -1.15 22.68 -7.21
C THR A 348 0.31 22.96 -6.91
N ILE A 349 1.21 22.10 -7.34
CA ILE A 349 2.65 22.20 -7.11
C ILE A 349 3.36 22.12 -8.46
N PHE A 350 3.98 23.22 -8.87
CA PHE A 350 4.83 23.24 -10.06
C PHE A 350 6.18 22.57 -9.76
N ARG A 351 6.63 21.69 -10.65
CA ARG A 351 7.97 21.10 -10.65
C ARG A 351 8.64 21.39 -12.00
N ALA A 352 9.77 22.10 -11.97
CA ALA A 352 10.60 22.29 -13.15
C ALA A 352 11.21 20.95 -13.58
N ALA A 353 11.34 20.71 -14.87
CA ALA A 353 12.05 19.55 -15.41
C ALA A 353 13.55 19.66 -15.09
N SER A 354 14.17 18.55 -14.73
CA SER A 354 15.63 18.47 -14.61
C SER A 354 16.24 18.25 -16.00
N LEU A 355 16.63 19.33 -16.66
CA LEU A 355 17.22 19.28 -17.99
C LEU A 355 18.74 19.20 -17.91
N ASP A 356 19.34 18.32 -18.72
CA ASP A 356 20.79 18.15 -18.77
C ASP A 356 21.49 19.39 -19.39
N LYS A 357 22.56 19.87 -18.70
CA LYS A 357 23.28 21.08 -19.11
C LYS A 357 23.92 21.00 -20.50
N GLU A 358 24.51 19.85 -20.85
CA GLU A 358 25.13 19.68 -22.18
C GLU A 358 24.06 19.72 -23.27
N SER A 359 22.93 19.05 -23.03
CA SER A 359 21.77 19.10 -23.93
C SER A 359 21.27 20.52 -24.14
N LEU A 360 21.16 21.32 -23.07
CA LEU A 360 20.74 22.72 -23.15
C LEU A 360 21.70 23.57 -23.97
N TYR A 361 23.03 23.39 -23.84
CA TYR A 361 24.01 24.11 -24.64
C TYR A 361 24.00 23.72 -26.13
N HIS A 362 23.68 22.46 -26.45
CA HIS A 362 23.73 21.96 -27.82
C HIS A 362 22.40 22.09 -28.57
N LYS A 363 21.29 21.87 -27.89
CA LYS A 363 19.96 21.83 -28.52
C LYS A 363 19.08 23.01 -28.15
N GLY A 364 19.34 23.65 -27.00
CA GLY A 364 18.41 24.64 -26.43
C GLY A 364 17.15 24.01 -25.85
N ILE A 365 16.11 24.80 -25.75
CA ILE A 365 14.72 24.40 -25.45
C ILE A 365 13.87 24.88 -26.62
N HIS A 366 13.01 24.01 -27.14
CA HIS A 366 12.12 24.34 -28.24
C HIS A 366 10.71 24.63 -27.74
N ARG A 367 10.00 25.50 -28.49
CA ARG A 367 8.58 25.72 -28.26
C ARG A 367 7.81 24.40 -28.27
N GLY A 368 6.97 24.16 -27.27
CA GLY A 368 6.21 22.92 -27.08
C GLY A 368 6.99 21.81 -26.38
N GLU A 369 8.26 22.01 -26.06
CA GLU A 369 9.04 21.05 -25.28
C GLU A 369 8.60 21.09 -23.78
N VAL A 370 8.58 19.91 -23.14
CA VAL A 370 8.20 19.79 -21.73
C VAL A 370 9.33 20.36 -20.85
N VAL A 371 9.02 21.45 -20.17
CA VAL A 371 9.92 22.15 -19.24
C VAL A 371 9.52 22.01 -17.77
N GLY A 372 8.46 21.27 -17.49
CA GLY A 372 8.00 21.02 -16.14
C GLY A 372 6.69 20.27 -16.10
N ALA A 373 6.15 20.15 -14.92
CA ALA A 373 4.82 19.60 -14.68
C ALA A 373 4.17 20.28 -13.47
N VAL A 374 2.85 20.34 -13.47
CA VAL A 374 2.05 20.74 -12.30
C VAL A 374 1.38 19.51 -11.73
N ASP A 375 1.77 19.12 -10.53
CA ASP A 375 1.06 18.11 -9.76
C ASP A 375 -0.14 18.73 -9.06
N ILE A 376 -1.29 18.09 -9.20
CA ILE A 376 -2.50 18.41 -8.46
C ILE A 376 -2.57 17.40 -7.31
N THR A 377 -2.52 17.91 -6.07
CA THR A 377 -2.46 17.08 -4.88
C THR A 377 -3.66 17.32 -3.97
N LYS A 378 -4.11 16.24 -3.31
CA LYS A 378 -5.12 16.23 -2.27
C LYS A 378 -4.63 15.35 -1.14
N ASN A 379 -4.70 15.80 0.11
CA ASN A 379 -4.19 15.06 1.28
C ASN A 379 -2.74 14.55 1.11
N ASN A 380 -1.87 15.36 0.49
CA ASN A 380 -0.48 15.04 0.14
C ASN A 380 -0.32 13.88 -0.89
N GLN A 381 -1.39 13.47 -1.55
CA GLN A 381 -1.37 12.48 -2.61
C GLN A 381 -1.57 13.18 -3.96
N THR A 382 -0.73 12.89 -4.96
CA THR A 382 -0.91 13.37 -6.33
C THR A 382 -2.11 12.67 -6.96
N ILE A 383 -3.12 13.45 -7.36
CA ILE A 383 -4.34 12.98 -7.99
C ILE A 383 -4.39 13.24 -9.50
N ALA A 384 -3.57 14.17 -10.00
CA ALA A 384 -3.35 14.39 -11.43
C ALA A 384 -2.02 15.12 -11.63
N THR A 385 -1.47 15.05 -12.84
CA THR A 385 -0.31 15.80 -13.30
C THR A 385 -0.59 16.35 -14.69
N VAL A 386 -0.23 17.62 -14.92
CA VAL A 386 -0.32 18.29 -16.23
C VAL A 386 1.07 18.72 -16.63
N ASN A 387 1.49 18.40 -17.86
CA ASN A 387 2.76 18.87 -18.38
C ASN A 387 2.75 20.38 -18.61
N VAL A 388 3.93 20.98 -18.48
CA VAL A 388 4.19 22.40 -18.74
C VAL A 388 5.13 22.49 -19.92
N LEU A 389 4.73 23.23 -20.94
CA LEU A 389 5.42 23.33 -22.22
C LEU A 389 6.06 24.71 -22.38
N SER A 390 7.24 24.79 -22.97
CA SER A 390 7.83 26.07 -23.38
C SER A 390 6.97 26.79 -24.42
N THR A 391 6.77 28.10 -24.25
CA THR A 391 6.06 28.93 -25.23
C THR A 391 6.99 29.55 -26.27
N GLU A 392 8.31 29.32 -26.17
CA GLU A 392 9.34 29.94 -27.00
C GLU A 392 10.53 29.01 -27.22
N ASP A 393 11.34 29.36 -28.26
CA ASP A 393 12.64 28.71 -28.48
C ASP A 393 13.70 29.48 -27.70
N VAL A 394 14.51 28.77 -26.87
CA VAL A 394 15.57 29.36 -26.06
C VAL A 394 16.90 28.66 -26.34
N THR A 395 17.90 29.39 -26.80
CA THR A 395 19.25 28.88 -27.01
C THR A 395 20.17 29.30 -25.87
N PHE A 396 21.11 28.44 -25.49
CA PHE A 396 22.07 28.68 -24.42
C PHE A 396 23.49 28.74 -25.02
N THR A 397 24.30 29.67 -24.56
CA THR A 397 25.70 29.80 -24.96
C THR A 397 26.62 29.23 -23.88
N MET A 398 27.54 28.36 -24.26
CA MET A 398 28.56 27.90 -23.32
C MET A 398 29.34 29.10 -22.78
N PRO A 399 29.65 29.17 -21.48
CA PRO A 399 30.53 30.17 -20.95
C PRO A 399 31.87 30.04 -21.66
N LYS A 400 32.41 31.16 -22.17
CA LYS A 400 33.78 31.17 -22.73
C LYS A 400 34.71 30.66 -21.64
N LYS A 401 35.47 29.62 -21.96
CA LYS A 401 36.56 29.17 -21.08
C LYS A 401 37.54 30.33 -20.96
N ASP A 402 37.58 30.98 -19.81
CA ASP A 402 38.57 32.00 -19.55
C ASP A 402 39.97 31.34 -19.65
N THR A 403 40.62 31.53 -20.80
CA THR A 403 41.99 31.07 -21.06
C THR A 403 43.05 32.00 -20.48
N THR A 404 42.65 32.96 -19.67
CA THR A 404 43.57 33.72 -18.84
C THR A 404 43.89 32.92 -17.58
N MET A 405 44.79 31.96 -17.74
CA MET A 405 45.55 31.48 -16.58
C MET A 405 46.32 32.68 -16.02
N PRO A 406 46.13 33.09 -14.78
CA PRO A 406 47.09 34.02 -14.18
C PRO A 406 48.42 33.29 -14.14
N GLU A 407 49.44 33.97 -14.70
CA GLU A 407 50.86 33.55 -14.60
C GLU A 407 51.16 33.34 -13.11
N VAL A 408 51.18 32.10 -12.64
CA VAL A 408 51.55 31.77 -11.26
C VAL A 408 53.05 32.05 -11.15
N LYS A 409 53.41 33.24 -10.65
CA LYS A 409 54.77 33.50 -10.18
C LYS A 409 55.06 32.46 -9.09
N ASP A 410 56.06 31.63 -9.37
CA ASP A 410 56.63 30.62 -8.50
C ASP A 410 57.11 31.23 -7.15
N SER A 411 56.25 31.27 -6.14
CA SER A 411 56.65 31.58 -4.78
C SER A 411 55.99 30.83 -3.65
N ASN A 412 55.03 29.90 -3.94
CA ASN A 412 54.25 29.23 -2.87
C ASN A 412 54.19 27.70 -2.93
N VAL A 413 55.03 27.03 -3.75
CA VAL A 413 55.03 25.56 -3.84
C VAL A 413 55.61 24.90 -2.57
N LYS A 414 56.37 25.61 -1.72
CA LYS A 414 56.94 25.04 -0.48
C LYS A 414 55.97 24.94 0.71
N VAL A 415 54.83 25.63 0.71
CA VAL A 415 53.92 25.62 1.86
C VAL A 415 52.89 24.48 1.77
N ILE A 416 52.56 24.03 0.57
CA ILE A 416 51.53 22.94 0.40
C ILE A 416 52.11 21.56 0.70
N SER A 417 53.41 21.33 0.43
CA SER A 417 54.08 20.06 0.70
C SER A 417 54.28 19.77 2.20
N VAL A 418 54.33 20.79 3.05
CA VAL A 418 54.44 20.63 4.52
C VAL A 418 53.08 20.28 5.14
N GLY A 419 51.99 20.80 4.59
CA GLY A 419 50.64 20.50 5.08
C GLY A 419 50.20 19.04 4.82
N ILE A 420 50.53 18.51 3.65
CA ILE A 420 50.19 17.12 3.29
C ILE A 420 51.00 16.11 4.10
N GLY A 421 52.29 16.41 4.35
CA GLY A 421 53.14 15.57 5.21
C GLY A 421 52.64 15.47 6.66
N ALA A 422 52.12 16.57 7.21
CA ALA A 422 51.59 16.61 8.58
C ALA A 422 50.29 15.78 8.72
N ILE A 423 49.40 15.80 7.71
CA ILE A 423 48.16 15.02 7.70
C ILE A 423 48.45 13.52 7.60
N ILE A 424 49.42 13.11 6.79
CA ILE A 424 49.84 11.71 6.66
C ILE A 424 50.47 11.22 7.96
N LEU A 425 51.31 12.04 8.63
CA LEU A 425 51.93 11.68 9.90
C LEU A 425 50.88 11.54 11.03
N PHE A 426 49.88 12.43 11.08
CA PHE A 426 48.81 12.38 12.05
C PHE A 426 47.91 11.17 11.85
N GLY A 427 47.60 10.81 10.61
CA GLY A 427 46.88 9.60 10.24
C GLY A 427 47.60 8.32 10.63
N ALA A 428 48.93 8.27 10.45
CA ALA A 428 49.76 7.12 10.83
C ALA A 428 49.83 6.95 12.35
N ILE A 429 49.99 8.05 13.10
CA ILE A 429 50.00 8.04 14.57
C ILE A 429 48.62 7.55 15.11
N LEU A 430 47.53 8.08 14.58
CA LEU A 430 46.18 7.67 14.97
C LEU A 430 45.93 6.18 14.69
N TYR A 431 46.40 5.67 13.53
CA TYR A 431 46.29 4.25 13.19
C TYR A 431 47.07 3.35 14.17
N VAL A 432 48.30 3.76 14.58
CA VAL A 432 49.12 3.00 15.53
C VAL A 432 48.47 2.98 16.92
N VAL A 433 47.88 4.10 17.37
CA VAL A 433 47.21 4.21 18.68
C VAL A 433 45.95 3.33 18.69
N LEU A 434 45.15 3.38 17.63
CA LEU A 434 43.93 2.53 17.53
C LEU A 434 44.28 1.03 17.48
N ARG A 435 45.37 0.65 16.79
CA ARG A 435 45.83 -0.73 16.70
C ARG A 435 46.43 -1.27 18.02
N ARG A 436 46.96 -0.39 18.89
CA ARG A 436 47.45 -0.77 20.22
C ARG A 436 46.29 -1.02 21.18
N ASN A 437 45.22 -0.21 21.10
CA ASN A 437 44.02 -0.40 21.95
C ASN A 437 43.22 -1.66 21.60
N THR A 438 43.26 -2.12 20.36
CA THR A 438 42.57 -3.38 19.96
C THR A 438 43.37 -4.64 20.32
N LYS A 439 44.69 -4.54 20.63
CA LYS A 439 45.49 -5.68 21.12
C LYS A 439 45.41 -5.86 22.63
N GLY A 440 45.05 -4.83 23.39
CA GLY A 440 44.88 -4.91 24.85
C GLY A 440 43.57 -5.59 25.33
N MET A 441 42.60 -5.75 24.43
CA MET A 441 41.30 -6.39 24.75
C MET A 441 41.19 -7.90 24.46
N LYS A 442 42.34 -8.57 24.10
CA LYS A 442 42.34 -10.03 23.80
C LYS A 442 43.17 -10.87 24.78
N SER A 443 43.48 -10.38 25.99
CA SER A 443 44.29 -11.12 26.95
C SER A 443 43.64 -11.26 28.34
N GLU A 444 42.31 -11.14 28.49
CA GLU A 444 41.58 -11.48 29.72
C GLU A 444 40.37 -12.35 29.42
N ASP A 445 40.62 -13.56 28.89
CA ASP A 445 39.70 -14.69 28.98
C ASP A 445 40.53 -15.97 28.77
N LYS A 446 41.11 -16.44 29.85
CA LYS A 446 41.48 -17.83 30.05
C LYS A 446 41.16 -18.22 31.49
#